data_dc423195aaad07284408590896eeacd6
#
_entry.id   dc423195aaad07284408590896eeacd6
#
_cell.length_a   1.000
_cell.length_b   1.000
_cell.length_c   1.000
_cell.angle_alpha   90.00
_cell.angle_beta   90.00
_cell.angle_gamma   90.00
#
_symmetry.space_group_name_H-M   'P 1'
#
loop_
_entity.id
_entity.type
_entity.pdbx_description
1 polymer ?
#
loop_
_entity_poly.entity_id
_entity_poly.type
_entity_poly.pdbx_seq_one_letter_code
_entity_poly.pdbx_strand_id
1 'polypeptide(L)'
;MLLKRPSVQLMVMSLFAAIAIPAQKSPARFRSAQATSKHTEPAATRPTEAEDKIRVNSNLVVLPVTVKDQFGELVPDLQQADFRIFDGQVEQSVDIFTMEAFPLSLVVLIDDDLKSKDAAQMTPTLRAITGGISDSDEALVARFDLSFYPGAGFRSDLNQLWTDLEDIQRHSAPSAAGPVPYVSGPFEGCACPVQAAPTKAGHRPTKALDDAVHAAAELLHDRGVARRKIILVVSDGENGPQFNRHTYKDSVEALTRDNISVYSLAIGSGLAKHKFARLSSYADDTGGDIYFASTSAAMERLYSQITEQARHEYTLAYVPRGTDRNTPYHKVEVRVDRPGVTVKTRPGYYVTPPAAPAAPSGGGSDLR
;
A
#
# COMPACT_ATOMS: atom_id res chain seq x y z
N MET A 1 -0.24 11.51 -62.23
CA MET A 1 -1.17 10.42 -62.45
C MET A 1 -1.75 10.07 -61.09
N LEU A 2 -2.94 10.63 -60.81
CA LEU A 2 -3.65 10.53 -59.51
C LEU A 2 -4.44 9.22 -59.44
N LEU A 3 -4.28 8.46 -58.38
CA LEU A 3 -5.18 7.35 -58.05
C LEU A 3 -5.92 7.66 -56.73
N LYS A 4 -7.19 8.01 -56.86
CA LYS A 4 -8.18 8.16 -55.79
C LYS A 4 -8.49 6.78 -55.16
N ARG A 5 -8.49 6.67 -53.85
CA ARG A 5 -9.08 5.56 -53.09
C ARG A 5 -10.49 5.95 -52.63
N PRO A 6 -11.48 5.07 -52.69
CA PRO A 6 -12.83 5.36 -52.24
C PRO A 6 -12.98 5.10 -50.73
N SER A 7 -13.72 6.00 -50.08
CA SER A 7 -14.19 5.89 -48.68
C SER A 7 -15.36 4.89 -48.59
N VAL A 8 -15.24 3.89 -47.74
CA VAL A 8 -16.35 3.03 -47.38
C VAL A 8 -16.94 3.55 -46.06
N GLN A 9 -18.12 4.12 -46.16
CA GLN A 9 -18.95 4.55 -45.05
C GLN A 9 -19.78 3.36 -44.58
N LEU A 10 -19.50 2.85 -43.40
CA LEU A 10 -20.31 1.79 -42.76
C LEU A 10 -21.41 2.44 -41.91
N MET A 11 -22.64 2.30 -42.40
CA MET A 11 -23.87 2.75 -41.77
C MET A 11 -24.31 1.69 -40.75
N VAL A 12 -24.18 1.97 -39.43
CA VAL A 12 -24.70 1.09 -38.36
C VAL A 12 -26.10 1.59 -37.99
N MET A 13 -27.10 0.82 -38.39
CA MET A 13 -28.49 0.98 -37.94
C MET A 13 -28.65 0.45 -36.50
N SER A 14 -28.97 1.35 -35.59
CA SER A 14 -29.35 0.98 -34.21
C SER A 14 -30.81 0.55 -34.18
N LEU A 15 -31.05 -0.71 -33.82
CA LEU A 15 -32.38 -1.26 -33.58
C LEU A 15 -32.67 -1.15 -32.07
N PHE A 16 -33.50 -0.20 -31.67
CA PHE A 16 -34.04 -0.11 -30.30
C PHE A 16 -35.25 -1.05 -30.19
N ALA A 17 -35.13 -2.13 -29.42
CA ALA A 17 -36.25 -2.93 -28.97
C ALA A 17 -36.68 -2.46 -27.58
N ALA A 18 -37.87 -1.86 -27.50
CA ALA A 18 -38.53 -1.50 -26.27
C ALA A 18 -39.18 -2.74 -25.62
N ILE A 19 -38.69 -3.14 -24.45
CA ILE A 19 -39.32 -4.19 -23.63
C ILE A 19 -40.24 -3.51 -22.61
N ALA A 20 -41.56 -3.73 -22.78
CA ALA A 20 -42.60 -3.28 -21.86
C ALA A 20 -42.67 -4.22 -20.63
N ILE A 21 -42.56 -3.66 -19.43
CA ILE A 21 -42.74 -4.36 -18.15
C ILE A 21 -44.20 -4.21 -17.72
N PRO A 22 -44.95 -5.31 -17.45
CA PRO A 22 -46.29 -5.20 -16.92
C PRO A 22 -46.31 -4.90 -15.42
N ALA A 23 -47.14 -3.94 -15.02
CA ALA A 23 -47.42 -3.52 -13.64
C ALA A 23 -48.11 -4.66 -12.87
N GLN A 24 -47.54 -5.10 -11.75
CA GLN A 24 -48.20 -5.98 -10.80
C GLN A 24 -49.00 -5.19 -9.77
N LYS A 25 -50.29 -5.55 -9.64
CA LYS A 25 -51.27 -5.02 -8.70
C LYS A 25 -50.95 -5.54 -7.27
N SER A 26 -51.03 -4.65 -6.30
CA SER A 26 -51.05 -4.97 -4.88
C SER A 26 -52.31 -5.69 -4.44
N PRO A 27 -52.24 -6.67 -3.52
CA PRO A 27 -53.43 -7.19 -2.86
C PRO A 27 -53.71 -6.48 -1.51
N ALA A 28 -55.00 -6.47 -1.24
CA ALA A 28 -55.72 -5.77 -0.20
C ALA A 28 -55.36 -6.15 1.25
N ARG A 29 -55.62 -5.17 2.14
CA ARG A 29 -55.63 -5.28 3.59
C ARG A 29 -56.66 -6.28 4.07
N PHE A 30 -56.27 -7.23 4.92
CA PHE A 30 -57.19 -7.98 5.78
C PHE A 30 -57.13 -7.45 7.20
N ARG A 31 -58.34 -7.08 7.73
CA ARG A 31 -58.57 -6.71 9.13
C ARG A 31 -58.53 -7.96 10.00
N SER A 32 -57.78 -7.92 11.10
CA SER A 32 -57.79 -8.92 12.14
C SER A 32 -59.02 -8.79 13.08
N ALA A 33 -59.68 -9.90 13.31
CA ALA A 33 -60.60 -10.03 14.43
C ALA A 33 -59.87 -10.63 15.62
N GLN A 34 -60.03 -9.97 16.77
CA GLN A 34 -59.59 -10.45 18.08
C GLN A 34 -60.44 -11.62 18.57
N ALA A 35 -59.79 -12.71 18.99
CA ALA A 35 -60.39 -13.68 19.85
C ALA A 35 -59.45 -13.97 21.04
N THR A 36 -59.90 -13.60 22.20
CA THR A 36 -59.29 -13.92 23.50
C THR A 36 -59.58 -15.33 23.87
N SER A 37 -58.53 -16.12 24.11
CA SER A 37 -58.67 -17.34 24.94
C SER A 37 -57.44 -17.47 25.85
N LYS A 38 -57.71 -17.49 27.16
CA LYS A 38 -56.75 -17.83 28.23
C LYS A 38 -56.45 -19.29 28.15
N HIS A 39 -55.16 -19.67 27.98
CA HIS A 39 -54.71 -20.97 28.38
C HIS A 39 -53.40 -20.85 29.15
N THR A 40 -53.42 -21.47 30.30
CA THR A 40 -52.35 -21.61 31.31
C THR A 40 -51.21 -22.42 30.75
N GLU A 41 -50.03 -21.92 30.95
CA GLU A 41 -48.74 -22.39 30.51
C GLU A 41 -48.21 -23.49 31.43
N PRO A 42 -47.49 -24.51 30.93
CA PRO A 42 -46.40 -25.12 31.68
C PRO A 42 -45.06 -24.64 31.09
N ALA A 43 -44.19 -24.19 32.00
CA ALA A 43 -42.84 -23.71 31.71
C ALA A 43 -42.03 -24.74 30.88
N ALA A 44 -41.79 -24.41 29.63
CA ALA A 44 -40.81 -25.12 28.82
C ALA A 44 -39.46 -24.38 28.91
N THR A 45 -38.51 -25.05 29.50
CA THR A 45 -37.09 -24.71 29.54
C THR A 45 -36.59 -24.50 28.13
N ARG A 46 -36.28 -23.27 27.72
CA ARG A 46 -35.59 -22.97 26.47
C ARG A 46 -34.17 -23.56 26.55
N PRO A 47 -33.74 -24.38 25.58
CA PRO A 47 -32.33 -24.65 25.42
C PRO A 47 -31.66 -23.34 25.03
N THR A 48 -30.70 -22.89 25.83
CA THR A 48 -29.77 -21.85 25.45
C THR A 48 -28.96 -22.39 24.28
N GLU A 49 -29.31 -22.04 23.07
CA GLU A 49 -28.41 -22.17 21.92
C GLU A 49 -27.19 -21.32 22.24
N ALA A 50 -26.17 -21.97 22.80
CA ALA A 50 -24.83 -21.44 22.78
C ALA A 50 -24.47 -21.33 21.27
N GLU A 51 -24.54 -20.14 20.73
CA GLU A 51 -23.89 -19.82 19.44
C GLU A 51 -22.40 -20.15 19.64
N ASP A 52 -22.01 -21.36 19.26
CA ASP A 52 -20.62 -21.71 18.98
C ASP A 52 -20.15 -20.80 17.86
N LYS A 53 -19.71 -19.61 18.23
CA LYS A 53 -18.90 -18.77 17.35
C LYS A 53 -17.60 -19.50 17.12
N ILE A 54 -17.59 -20.33 16.06
CA ILE A 54 -16.37 -20.90 15.53
C ILE A 54 -15.52 -19.70 15.09
N ARG A 55 -14.64 -19.26 15.98
CA ARG A 55 -13.57 -18.30 15.64
C ARG A 55 -12.59 -19.09 14.77
N VAL A 56 -12.81 -19.07 13.47
CA VAL A 56 -11.80 -19.49 12.51
C VAL A 56 -10.69 -18.43 12.57
N ASN A 57 -9.74 -18.63 13.46
CA ASN A 57 -8.46 -17.94 13.40
C ASN A 57 -7.68 -18.53 12.21
N SER A 58 -8.05 -18.16 10.99
CA SER A 58 -7.26 -18.53 9.83
C SER A 58 -6.04 -17.60 9.81
N ASN A 59 -4.89 -18.11 10.22
CA ASN A 59 -3.59 -17.47 10.01
C ASN A 59 -3.24 -17.54 8.52
N LEU A 60 -4.08 -16.95 7.68
CA LEU A 60 -3.88 -16.92 6.23
C LEU A 60 -2.70 -16.00 5.92
N VAL A 61 -1.65 -16.56 5.32
CA VAL A 61 -0.51 -15.78 4.81
C VAL A 61 -0.81 -15.40 3.37
N VAL A 62 -0.86 -14.11 3.09
CA VAL A 62 -1.10 -13.56 1.75
C VAL A 62 0.21 -13.06 1.17
N LEU A 63 0.55 -13.50 -0.02
CA LEU A 63 1.79 -13.16 -0.72
C LEU A 63 1.45 -12.46 -2.05
N PRO A 64 1.71 -11.16 -2.19
CA PRO A 64 1.79 -10.54 -3.50
C PRO A 64 3.03 -11.07 -4.23
N VAL A 65 2.85 -11.50 -5.48
CA VAL A 65 3.92 -12.09 -6.29
C VAL A 65 3.95 -11.46 -7.67
N THR A 66 5.05 -10.80 -7.97
CA THR A 66 5.35 -10.31 -9.33
C THR A 66 6.24 -11.31 -10.05
N VAL A 67 5.86 -11.68 -11.26
CA VAL A 67 6.68 -12.53 -12.13
C VAL A 67 7.03 -11.76 -13.39
N LYS A 68 8.32 -11.66 -13.69
CA LYS A 68 8.84 -10.97 -14.88
C LYS A 68 9.66 -11.92 -15.74
N ASP A 69 9.61 -11.72 -17.03
CA ASP A 69 10.47 -12.41 -17.99
C ASP A 69 11.89 -11.84 -18.00
N GLN A 70 12.73 -12.38 -18.88
CA GLN A 70 14.12 -11.92 -19.07
C GLN A 70 14.25 -10.48 -19.58
N PHE A 71 13.18 -9.89 -20.11
CA PHE A 71 13.12 -8.50 -20.58
C PHE A 71 12.57 -7.56 -19.51
N GLY A 72 12.12 -8.09 -18.37
CA GLY A 72 11.52 -7.33 -17.27
C GLY A 72 10.02 -7.05 -17.44
N GLU A 73 9.38 -7.67 -18.46
CA GLU A 73 7.95 -7.57 -18.70
C GLU A 73 7.18 -8.53 -17.79
N LEU A 74 5.95 -8.15 -17.42
CA LEU A 74 5.08 -8.99 -16.59
C LEU A 74 4.67 -10.25 -17.35
N VAL A 75 4.63 -11.37 -16.64
CA VAL A 75 4.16 -12.67 -17.15
C VAL A 75 2.76 -12.94 -16.60
N PRO A 76 1.67 -12.67 -17.36
CA PRO A 76 0.31 -12.71 -16.84
C PRO A 76 -0.42 -14.04 -17.04
N ASP A 77 0.21 -15.05 -17.64
CA ASP A 77 -0.42 -16.28 -18.12
C ASP A 77 -0.13 -17.52 -17.26
N LEU A 78 0.43 -17.33 -16.06
CA LEU A 78 0.73 -18.40 -15.13
C LEU A 78 -0.54 -18.91 -14.44
N GLN A 79 -0.57 -20.21 -14.16
CA GLN A 79 -1.63 -20.89 -13.43
C GLN A 79 -1.18 -21.24 -12.01
N GLN A 80 -2.12 -21.54 -11.12
CA GLN A 80 -1.81 -21.96 -9.74
C GLN A 80 -0.79 -23.11 -9.69
N ALA A 81 -0.85 -24.06 -10.62
CA ALA A 81 0.02 -25.21 -10.68
C ALA A 81 1.49 -24.87 -11.01
N ASP A 82 1.73 -23.67 -11.58
CA ASP A 82 3.09 -23.19 -11.88
C ASP A 82 3.83 -22.67 -10.63
N PHE A 83 3.09 -22.46 -9.53
CA PHE A 83 3.64 -21.88 -8.31
C PHE A 83 3.86 -22.93 -7.23
N ARG A 84 5.01 -22.84 -6.55
CA ARG A 84 5.33 -23.61 -5.36
C ARG A 84 5.76 -22.65 -4.25
N ILE A 85 5.14 -22.77 -3.08
CA ILE A 85 5.44 -21.96 -1.90
C ILE A 85 6.17 -22.80 -0.88
N PHE A 86 7.25 -22.28 -0.31
CA PHE A 86 7.99 -22.89 0.78
C PHE A 86 7.99 -21.95 1.99
N ASP A 87 7.48 -22.42 3.12
CA ASP A 87 7.56 -21.73 4.40
C ASP A 87 8.66 -22.39 5.24
N GLY A 88 9.80 -21.70 5.36
CA GLY A 88 11.04 -22.32 5.79
C GLY A 88 11.49 -23.34 4.75
N GLN A 89 11.47 -24.62 5.14
CA GLN A 89 11.78 -25.76 4.24
C GLN A 89 10.57 -26.62 3.92
N VAL A 90 9.38 -26.22 4.41
CA VAL A 90 8.14 -26.99 4.25
C VAL A 90 7.34 -26.43 3.07
N GLU A 91 7.09 -27.29 2.09
CA GLU A 91 6.24 -26.93 0.96
C GLU A 91 4.79 -26.76 1.43
N GLN A 92 4.15 -25.67 1.00
CA GLN A 92 2.78 -25.30 1.35
C GLN A 92 1.87 -25.44 0.14
N SER A 93 0.64 -25.88 0.36
CA SER A 93 -0.39 -25.84 -0.70
C SER A 93 -0.92 -24.42 -0.85
N VAL A 94 -1.10 -23.98 -2.10
CA VAL A 94 -1.76 -22.72 -2.41
C VAL A 94 -3.27 -22.89 -2.18
N ASP A 95 -3.81 -22.22 -1.17
CA ASP A 95 -5.24 -22.29 -0.83
C ASP A 95 -6.04 -21.23 -1.64
N ILE A 96 -5.43 -20.07 -1.96
CA ILE A 96 -6.01 -19.02 -2.79
C ILE A 96 -5.00 -18.63 -3.87
N PHE A 97 -5.49 -18.56 -5.11
CA PHE A 97 -4.77 -18.05 -6.27
C PHE A 97 -5.66 -17.09 -7.04
N THR A 98 -5.21 -15.88 -7.27
CA THR A 98 -5.92 -14.92 -8.12
C THR A 98 -4.95 -13.96 -8.79
N MET A 99 -5.31 -13.51 -9.98
CA MET A 99 -4.66 -12.43 -10.72
C MET A 99 -5.67 -11.28 -10.96
N GLU A 100 -6.77 -11.27 -10.21
CA GLU A 100 -7.72 -10.17 -10.31
C GLU A 100 -7.06 -8.85 -9.94
N ALA A 101 -7.38 -7.83 -10.73
CA ALA A 101 -6.93 -6.48 -10.45
C ALA A 101 -7.64 -5.94 -9.20
N PHE A 102 -6.92 -5.82 -8.10
CA PHE A 102 -7.45 -5.18 -6.89
C PHE A 102 -7.35 -3.65 -7.01
N PRO A 103 -8.35 -2.91 -6.50
CA PRO A 103 -8.21 -1.48 -6.31
C PRO A 103 -6.99 -1.16 -5.46
N LEU A 104 -6.27 -0.08 -5.79
CA LEU A 104 -5.10 0.34 -5.04
C LEU A 104 -5.48 1.29 -3.90
N SER A 105 -4.79 1.17 -2.77
CA SER A 105 -4.63 2.23 -1.78
C SER A 105 -3.17 2.65 -1.81
N LEU A 106 -2.89 3.80 -2.41
CA LEU A 106 -1.55 4.29 -2.71
C LEU A 106 -1.18 5.45 -1.79
N VAL A 107 -0.02 5.36 -1.11
CA VAL A 107 0.65 6.54 -0.55
C VAL A 107 1.82 6.91 -1.46
N VAL A 108 1.77 8.11 -2.02
CA VAL A 108 2.89 8.71 -2.74
C VAL A 108 3.72 9.50 -1.75
N LEU A 109 4.90 9.01 -1.42
CA LEU A 109 5.80 9.59 -0.44
C LEU A 109 6.95 10.33 -1.14
N ILE A 110 6.93 11.65 -1.08
CA ILE A 110 7.82 12.53 -1.82
C ILE A 110 8.89 13.13 -0.88
N ASP A 111 10.13 12.93 -1.26
CA ASP A 111 11.28 13.52 -0.62
C ASP A 111 11.34 15.05 -0.89
N ASP A 112 11.22 15.85 0.18
CA ASP A 112 11.18 17.31 0.10
C ASP A 112 12.57 17.95 0.21
N ASP A 113 13.59 17.18 0.58
CA ASP A 113 14.99 17.62 0.67
C ASP A 113 15.85 17.11 -0.50
N LEU A 114 15.27 17.10 -1.69
CA LEU A 114 16.01 16.79 -2.92
C LEU A 114 16.89 17.95 -3.33
N LYS A 115 18.04 17.63 -3.95
CA LYS A 115 18.88 18.66 -4.58
C LYS A 115 18.08 19.41 -5.61
N SER A 116 18.27 20.74 -5.68
CA SER A 116 17.51 21.64 -6.57
C SER A 116 17.41 21.14 -8.03
N LYS A 117 18.46 20.48 -8.54
CA LYS A 117 18.47 19.90 -9.90
C LYS A 117 17.49 18.72 -10.01
N ASP A 118 17.47 17.86 -9.00
CA ASP A 118 16.66 16.63 -8.99
C ASP A 118 15.18 16.99 -8.72
N ALA A 119 14.93 17.94 -7.81
CA ALA A 119 13.62 18.52 -7.57
C ALA A 119 13.04 19.18 -8.83
N ALA A 120 13.83 19.95 -9.58
CA ALA A 120 13.40 20.58 -10.82
C ALA A 120 13.03 19.57 -11.92
N GLN A 121 13.63 18.39 -11.92
CA GLN A 121 13.27 17.31 -12.84
C GLN A 121 12.00 16.56 -12.40
N MET A 122 11.83 16.36 -11.09
CA MET A 122 10.69 15.65 -10.53
C MET A 122 9.39 16.46 -10.62
N THR A 123 9.44 17.72 -10.23
CA THR A 123 8.24 18.59 -10.09
C THR A 123 7.29 18.54 -11.30
N PRO A 124 7.75 18.70 -12.56
CA PRO A 124 6.85 18.66 -13.71
C PRO A 124 6.24 17.27 -13.97
N THR A 125 6.82 16.20 -13.42
CA THR A 125 6.39 14.82 -13.68
C THR A 125 5.38 14.29 -12.68
N LEU A 126 5.19 14.97 -11.54
CA LEU A 126 4.26 14.52 -10.49
C LEU A 126 2.83 14.33 -11.01
N ARG A 127 2.44 15.12 -12.01
CA ARG A 127 1.14 14.95 -12.67
C ARG A 127 0.96 13.59 -13.32
N ALA A 128 2.03 12.98 -13.81
CA ALA A 128 1.98 11.67 -14.44
C ALA A 128 1.59 10.54 -13.47
N ILE A 129 1.75 10.76 -12.15
CA ILE A 129 1.30 9.83 -11.12
C ILE A 129 -0.21 9.57 -11.26
N THR A 130 -0.99 10.63 -11.53
CA THR A 130 -2.44 10.51 -11.67
C THR A 130 -2.86 9.70 -12.90
N GLY A 131 -2.01 9.61 -13.91
CA GLY A 131 -2.28 8.84 -15.14
C GLY A 131 -2.30 7.32 -14.93
N GLY A 132 -1.72 6.83 -13.84
CA GLY A 132 -1.74 5.41 -13.47
C GLY A 132 -2.85 5.02 -12.49
N ILE A 133 -3.66 5.98 -12.03
CA ILE A 133 -4.71 5.78 -11.02
C ILE A 133 -6.06 5.64 -11.72
N SER A 134 -6.85 4.63 -11.33
CA SER A 134 -8.20 4.39 -11.83
C SER A 134 -9.26 4.92 -10.85
N ASP A 135 -10.52 5.04 -11.31
CA ASP A 135 -11.64 5.52 -10.49
C ASP A 135 -11.92 4.65 -9.25
N SER A 136 -11.49 3.39 -9.25
CA SER A 136 -11.62 2.47 -8.12
C SER A 136 -10.49 2.62 -7.09
N ASP A 137 -9.40 3.29 -7.46
CA ASP A 137 -8.25 3.49 -6.60
C ASP A 137 -8.44 4.70 -5.67
N GLU A 138 -7.60 4.76 -4.66
CA GLU A 138 -7.46 5.92 -3.81
C GLU A 138 -5.98 6.21 -3.58
N ALA A 139 -5.62 7.47 -3.54
CA ALA A 139 -4.25 7.87 -3.29
C ALA A 139 -4.17 9.00 -2.27
N LEU A 140 -3.11 9.00 -1.49
CA LEU A 140 -2.70 10.08 -0.59
C LEU A 140 -1.30 10.50 -0.95
N VAL A 141 -1.05 11.79 -1.03
CA VAL A 141 0.29 12.34 -1.24
C VAL A 141 0.82 12.85 0.08
N ALA A 142 2.03 12.44 0.43
CA ALA A 142 2.74 12.87 1.62
C ALA A 142 4.15 13.34 1.24
N ARG A 143 4.72 14.23 2.05
CA ARG A 143 6.11 14.69 1.94
C ARG A 143 6.90 14.31 3.18
N PHE A 144 8.20 14.22 3.03
CA PHE A 144 9.10 14.05 4.16
C PHE A 144 10.44 14.75 3.95
N ASP A 145 10.96 15.21 5.05
CA ASP A 145 12.35 15.63 5.28
C ASP A 145 12.81 15.03 6.62
N LEU A 146 13.06 15.85 7.63
CA LEU A 146 13.21 15.43 9.04
C LEU A 146 11.89 15.10 9.71
N SER A 147 10.77 15.46 9.08
CA SER A 147 9.41 15.28 9.55
C SER A 147 8.56 14.68 8.44
N PHE A 148 7.46 14.05 8.84
CA PHE A 148 6.47 13.53 7.93
C PHE A 148 5.28 14.50 7.82
N TYR A 149 4.89 14.83 6.59
CA TYR A 149 3.80 15.76 6.30
C TYR A 149 2.73 15.05 5.45
N PRO A 150 1.70 14.47 6.08
CA PRO A 150 0.61 13.87 5.33
C PRO A 150 -0.19 14.95 4.60
N GLY A 151 -0.67 14.63 3.42
CA GLY A 151 -1.63 15.46 2.69
C GLY A 151 -3.03 15.42 3.33
N ALA A 152 -4.01 15.96 2.63
CA ALA A 152 -5.36 16.16 3.15
C ALA A 152 -6.19 14.85 3.31
N GLY A 153 -5.61 13.68 3.01
CA GLY A 153 -6.24 12.37 3.12
C GLY A 153 -6.28 11.61 1.78
N PHE A 154 -6.83 10.41 1.81
CA PHE A 154 -6.98 9.61 0.59
C PHE A 154 -8.03 10.21 -0.35
N ARG A 155 -7.69 10.30 -1.63
CA ARG A 155 -8.51 10.84 -2.71
C ARG A 155 -8.75 9.78 -3.77
N SER A 156 -10.00 9.62 -4.19
CA SER A 156 -10.37 8.88 -5.41
C SER A 156 -10.62 9.84 -6.58
N ASP A 157 -10.83 11.14 -6.32
CA ASP A 157 -10.98 12.17 -7.33
C ASP A 157 -9.60 12.66 -7.80
N LEU A 158 -9.27 12.41 -9.06
CA LEU A 158 -7.99 12.79 -9.69
C LEU A 158 -7.74 14.30 -9.68
N ASN A 159 -8.79 15.14 -9.75
CA ASN A 159 -8.61 16.59 -9.71
C ASN A 159 -8.20 17.06 -8.31
N GLN A 160 -8.78 16.45 -7.25
CA GLN A 160 -8.39 16.74 -5.89
C GLN A 160 -6.96 16.25 -5.62
N LEU A 161 -6.62 15.04 -6.07
CA LEU A 161 -5.27 14.51 -5.98
C LEU A 161 -4.26 15.41 -6.71
N TRP A 162 -4.65 15.94 -7.87
CA TRP A 162 -3.82 16.91 -8.61
C TRP A 162 -3.60 18.19 -7.80
N THR A 163 -4.65 18.72 -7.16
CA THR A 163 -4.53 19.89 -6.29
C THR A 163 -3.58 19.64 -5.13
N ASP A 164 -3.68 18.47 -4.48
CA ASP A 164 -2.79 18.06 -3.41
C ASP A 164 -1.31 17.96 -3.89
N LEU A 165 -1.08 17.47 -5.11
CA LEU A 165 0.26 17.44 -5.73
C LEU A 165 0.81 18.84 -6.05
N GLU A 166 -0.04 19.75 -6.53
CA GLU A 166 0.35 21.16 -6.77
C GLU A 166 0.70 21.89 -5.46
N ASP A 167 -0.03 21.62 -4.40
CA ASP A 167 0.25 22.20 -3.08
C ASP A 167 1.63 21.76 -2.57
N ILE A 168 1.99 20.52 -2.78
CA ILE A 168 3.33 20.01 -2.48
C ILE A 168 4.40 20.78 -3.26
N GLN A 169 4.20 20.95 -4.56
CA GLN A 169 5.13 21.70 -5.40
C GLN A 169 5.37 23.11 -4.92
N ARG A 170 4.33 23.80 -4.45
CA ARG A 170 4.42 25.18 -3.93
C ARG A 170 5.20 25.26 -2.63
N HIS A 171 5.17 24.22 -1.80
CA HIS A 171 5.86 24.20 -0.51
C HIS A 171 7.28 23.63 -0.59
N SER A 172 7.60 22.84 -1.64
CA SER A 172 8.93 22.29 -1.90
C SER A 172 9.90 23.28 -2.56
N ALA A 173 9.52 24.53 -2.74
CA ALA A 173 10.45 25.56 -3.20
C ALA A 173 11.57 25.72 -2.15
N PRO A 174 12.86 25.69 -2.56
CA PRO A 174 13.96 25.81 -1.62
C PRO A 174 13.81 27.12 -0.83
N SER A 175 13.54 26.97 0.47
CA SER A 175 13.51 28.13 1.36
C SER A 175 14.88 28.79 1.31
N ALA A 176 14.94 30.03 0.83
CA ALA A 176 16.15 30.85 0.85
C ALA A 176 16.61 31.22 2.28
N ALA A 177 15.82 30.86 3.28
CA ALA A 177 16.15 30.93 4.68
C ALA A 177 16.80 29.60 5.08
N GLY A 178 18.12 29.61 5.31
CA GLY A 178 18.85 28.46 5.85
C GLY A 178 18.17 27.89 7.11
N PRO A 179 18.45 26.62 7.44
CA PRO A 179 17.78 25.94 8.53
C PRO A 179 17.95 26.70 9.83
N VAL A 180 16.88 27.23 10.39
CA VAL A 180 16.85 27.67 11.78
C VAL A 180 16.73 26.40 12.60
N PRO A 181 17.76 26.03 13.39
CA PRO A 181 17.66 24.85 14.24
C PRO A 181 16.63 25.15 15.33
N TYR A 182 15.43 24.59 15.20
CA TYR A 182 14.44 24.61 16.26
C TYR A 182 14.84 23.56 17.31
N VAL A 183 15.62 23.98 18.27
CA VAL A 183 15.91 23.17 19.46
C VAL A 183 14.80 23.44 20.46
N SER A 184 13.79 22.59 20.49
CA SER A 184 12.83 22.55 21.59
C SER A 184 13.46 21.80 22.76
N GLY A 185 14.18 22.51 23.63
CA GLY A 185 14.63 21.98 24.90
C GLY A 185 14.34 23.01 26.01
N PRO A 186 13.99 22.58 27.23
CA PRO A 186 13.70 23.47 28.32
C PRO A 186 15.04 23.91 28.96
N PHE A 187 15.72 24.89 28.36
CA PHE A 187 16.77 25.62 28.99
C PHE A 187 16.62 27.10 28.63
N GLU A 188 15.96 27.81 29.52
CA GLU A 188 16.05 29.27 29.59
C GLU A 188 17.49 29.67 29.93
N GLY A 189 18.06 30.54 29.10
CA GLY A 189 19.21 31.36 29.45
C GLY A 189 20.57 30.84 29.00
N CYS A 190 20.88 30.95 27.74
CA CYS A 190 22.21 31.40 27.27
C CYS A 190 22.16 31.71 25.75
N ALA A 191 22.08 32.96 25.39
CA ALA A 191 22.31 33.42 24.03
C ALA A 191 23.83 33.43 23.78
N CYS A 192 24.38 32.30 23.33
CA CYS A 192 25.72 32.26 22.77
C CYS A 192 25.59 32.11 21.24
N PRO A 193 26.07 33.08 20.43
CA PRO A 193 26.18 32.89 19.00
C PRO A 193 27.32 31.90 18.74
N VAL A 194 26.99 30.64 18.49
CA VAL A 194 27.97 29.70 17.96
C VAL A 194 28.19 30.06 16.50
N GLN A 195 29.25 30.86 16.26
CA GLN A 195 29.82 30.99 14.93
C GLN A 195 30.38 29.62 14.52
N ALA A 196 29.58 28.85 13.82
CA ALA A 196 30.03 27.65 13.13
C ALA A 196 30.98 28.09 12.02
N ALA A 197 32.28 27.79 12.18
CA ALA A 197 33.25 27.94 11.10
C ALA A 197 32.74 27.22 9.83
N PRO A 198 32.97 27.77 8.62
CA PRO A 198 32.59 27.11 7.38
C PRO A 198 33.54 25.94 7.14
N THR A 199 33.26 24.82 7.75
CA THR A 199 33.80 23.56 7.30
C THR A 199 33.20 23.28 5.93
N LYS A 200 33.97 22.75 4.97
CA LYS A 200 33.48 22.14 3.74
C LYS A 200 32.57 20.98 4.15
N ALA A 201 31.37 21.33 4.58
CA ALA A 201 30.37 20.39 5.05
C ALA A 201 29.88 19.64 3.79
N GLY A 202 30.33 18.42 3.65
CA GLY A 202 29.58 17.47 2.84
C GLY A 202 28.13 17.57 3.32
N HIS A 203 27.19 17.64 2.39
CA HIS A 203 25.77 17.64 2.69
C HIS A 203 25.47 16.49 3.67
N ARG A 204 25.09 16.81 4.89
CA ARG A 204 24.68 15.80 5.86
C ARG A 204 23.24 15.45 5.52
N PRO A 205 22.92 14.15 5.36
CA PRO A 205 21.53 13.76 5.14
C PRO A 205 20.64 14.32 6.24
N THR A 206 19.62 15.06 5.87
CA THR A 206 18.64 15.68 6.76
C THR A 206 17.29 15.00 6.67
N LYS A 207 17.27 13.69 6.35
CA LYS A 207 16.07 12.94 6.04
C LYS A 207 15.83 11.83 7.05
N ALA A 208 14.57 11.68 7.47
CA ALA A 208 14.07 10.61 8.31
C ALA A 208 13.22 9.64 7.47
N LEU A 209 13.85 8.97 6.51
CA LEU A 209 13.18 8.09 5.56
C LEU A 209 12.49 6.91 6.24
N ASP A 210 13.13 6.31 7.26
CA ASP A 210 12.54 5.15 7.95
C ASP A 210 11.28 5.58 8.72
N ASP A 211 11.28 6.74 9.39
CA ASP A 211 10.08 7.31 10.04
C ASP A 211 8.97 7.63 9.02
N ALA A 212 9.35 8.17 7.86
CA ALA A 212 8.39 8.52 6.82
C ALA A 212 7.70 7.27 6.23
N VAL A 213 8.47 6.21 5.97
CA VAL A 213 7.92 4.93 5.51
C VAL A 213 7.04 4.30 6.58
N HIS A 214 7.46 4.34 7.86
CA HIS A 214 6.65 3.85 8.97
C HIS A 214 5.31 4.60 9.09
N ALA A 215 5.34 5.93 9.05
CA ALA A 215 4.14 6.75 9.09
C ALA A 215 3.20 6.51 7.89
N ALA A 216 3.75 6.31 6.70
CA ALA A 216 2.98 5.94 5.52
C ALA A 216 2.31 4.55 5.67
N ALA A 217 2.99 3.59 6.31
CA ALA A 217 2.43 2.28 6.61
C ALA A 217 1.24 2.38 7.58
N GLU A 218 1.36 3.20 8.64
CA GLU A 218 0.26 3.43 9.57
C GLU A 218 -0.96 4.09 8.91
N LEU A 219 -0.78 4.98 7.93
CA LEU A 219 -1.89 5.55 7.15
C LEU A 219 -2.62 4.49 6.31
N LEU A 220 -1.92 3.43 5.89
CA LEU A 220 -2.49 2.33 5.12
C LEU A 220 -3.07 1.22 6.01
N HIS A 221 -2.80 1.21 7.32
CA HIS A 221 -3.23 0.17 8.24
C HIS A 221 -4.74 -0.10 8.15
N ASP A 222 -5.55 0.94 8.27
CA ASP A 222 -7.02 0.86 8.28
C ASP A 222 -7.65 0.74 6.88
N ARG A 223 -6.86 0.67 5.82
CA ARG A 223 -7.41 0.45 4.48
C ARG A 223 -7.87 -0.99 4.30
N GLY A 224 -9.00 -1.16 3.65
CA GLY A 224 -9.68 -2.45 3.54
C GLY A 224 -8.81 -3.58 2.97
N VAL A 225 -9.03 -4.80 3.43
CA VAL A 225 -8.29 -6.01 2.97
C VAL A 225 -8.55 -6.38 1.51
N ALA A 226 -9.63 -5.86 0.92
CA ALA A 226 -9.96 -6.04 -0.50
C ALA A 226 -9.24 -5.03 -1.41
N ARG A 227 -8.28 -4.29 -0.89
CA ARG A 227 -7.48 -3.31 -1.62
C ARG A 227 -6.00 -3.69 -1.53
N ARG A 228 -5.27 -3.43 -2.60
CA ARG A 228 -3.82 -3.59 -2.59
C ARG A 228 -3.17 -2.33 -2.06
N LYS A 229 -2.40 -2.47 -1.00
CA LYS A 229 -1.76 -1.37 -0.30
C LYS A 229 -0.34 -1.19 -0.81
N ILE A 230 -0.03 -0.02 -1.32
CA ILE A 230 1.32 0.28 -1.82
C ILE A 230 1.82 1.65 -1.35
N ILE A 231 3.11 1.75 -1.16
CA ILE A 231 3.82 3.01 -0.96
C ILE A 231 4.74 3.22 -2.17
N LEU A 232 4.58 4.34 -2.86
CA LEU A 232 5.52 4.80 -3.87
C LEU A 232 6.44 5.84 -3.28
N VAL A 233 7.68 5.47 -2.99
CA VAL A 233 8.71 6.38 -2.47
C VAL A 233 9.46 7.02 -3.63
N VAL A 234 9.46 8.34 -3.68
CA VAL A 234 10.18 9.14 -4.68
C VAL A 234 11.30 9.90 -3.97
N SER A 235 12.55 9.43 -4.06
CA SER A 235 13.66 9.94 -3.26
C SER A 235 15.02 9.67 -3.92
N ASP A 236 16.06 10.38 -3.47
CA ASP A 236 17.46 10.09 -3.80
C ASP A 236 18.09 8.99 -2.90
N GLY A 237 17.30 8.42 -1.98
CA GLY A 237 17.69 7.33 -1.09
C GLY A 237 18.59 7.73 0.07
N GLU A 238 18.87 9.02 0.26
CA GLU A 238 19.61 9.47 1.43
C GLU A 238 18.75 9.29 2.68
N ASN A 239 19.34 8.81 3.76
CA ASN A 239 18.69 8.62 5.07
C ASN A 239 19.68 9.00 6.17
N GLY A 240 19.23 9.75 7.15
CA GLY A 240 20.00 10.06 8.36
C GLY A 240 19.53 9.19 9.54
N PRO A 241 20.16 8.04 9.81
CA PRO A 241 19.67 7.09 10.83
C PRO A 241 19.46 7.74 12.21
N GLN A 242 20.26 8.75 12.55
CA GLN A 242 20.17 9.48 13.82
C GLN A 242 18.93 10.37 13.95
N PHE A 243 18.20 10.61 12.86
CA PHE A 243 16.98 11.42 12.85
C PHE A 243 15.70 10.58 12.91
N ASN A 244 15.83 9.28 12.70
CA ASN A 244 14.68 8.37 12.76
C ASN A 244 14.41 7.93 14.21
N ARG A 245 13.12 7.88 14.58
CA ARG A 245 12.63 7.31 15.84
C ARG A 245 12.40 5.81 15.70
N HIS A 246 11.93 5.40 14.52
CA HIS A 246 11.72 4.00 14.15
C HIS A 246 12.95 3.48 13.43
N THR A 247 13.31 2.24 13.72
CA THR A 247 14.35 1.57 12.96
C THR A 247 13.81 1.06 11.62
N TYR A 248 14.70 0.76 10.71
CA TYR A 248 14.35 0.06 9.46
C TYR A 248 13.50 -1.20 9.73
N LYS A 249 13.89 -1.96 10.75
CA LYS A 249 13.18 -3.20 11.13
C LYS A 249 11.75 -2.91 11.57
N ASP A 250 11.53 -1.88 12.38
CA ASP A 250 10.19 -1.49 12.83
C ASP A 250 9.29 -1.13 11.65
N SER A 251 9.85 -0.40 10.67
CA SER A 251 9.12 -0.03 9.46
C SER A 251 8.79 -1.25 8.59
N VAL A 252 9.74 -2.18 8.39
CA VAL A 252 9.49 -3.42 7.64
C VAL A 252 8.47 -4.31 8.35
N GLU A 253 8.48 -4.35 9.68
CA GLU A 253 7.50 -5.10 10.46
C GLU A 253 6.08 -4.54 10.26
N ALA A 254 5.92 -3.20 10.31
CA ALA A 254 4.64 -2.54 10.05
C ALA A 254 4.14 -2.81 8.62
N LEU A 255 5.01 -2.68 7.62
CA LEU A 255 4.70 -2.96 6.21
C LEU A 255 4.25 -4.42 6.01
N THR A 256 4.99 -5.36 6.60
CA THR A 256 4.73 -6.80 6.44
C THR A 256 3.43 -7.21 7.16
N ARG A 257 3.16 -6.66 8.34
CA ARG A 257 1.92 -6.88 9.10
C ARG A 257 0.69 -6.55 8.26
N ASP A 258 0.73 -5.44 7.53
CA ASP A 258 -0.41 -4.90 6.79
C ASP A 258 -0.40 -5.26 5.31
N ASN A 259 0.51 -6.14 4.86
CA ASN A 259 0.69 -6.55 3.46
C ASN A 259 0.90 -5.35 2.51
N ILE A 260 1.76 -4.42 2.90
CA ILE A 260 2.07 -3.21 2.14
C ILE A 260 3.35 -3.45 1.33
N SER A 261 3.28 -3.28 0.01
CA SER A 261 4.45 -3.33 -0.87
C SER A 261 5.02 -1.93 -1.09
N VAL A 262 6.35 -1.82 -1.05
CA VAL A 262 7.06 -0.55 -1.30
C VAL A 262 7.67 -0.56 -2.68
N TYR A 263 7.24 0.37 -3.51
CA TYR A 263 7.87 0.68 -4.79
C TYR A 263 8.72 1.93 -4.64
N SER A 264 9.93 1.90 -5.16
CA SER A 264 10.86 3.01 -5.03
C SER A 264 11.22 3.58 -6.39
N LEU A 265 11.01 4.88 -6.57
CA LEU A 265 11.52 5.63 -7.71
C LEU A 265 12.75 6.43 -7.26
N ALA A 266 13.92 5.87 -7.55
CA ALA A 266 15.20 6.48 -7.22
C ALA A 266 15.52 7.61 -8.21
N ILE A 267 15.72 8.82 -7.66
CA ILE A 267 16.02 10.03 -8.43
C ILE A 267 17.45 10.47 -8.16
N GLY A 268 18.11 11.02 -9.17
CA GLY A 268 19.40 11.67 -9.01
C GLY A 268 20.48 11.22 -9.98
N SER A 269 21.51 12.05 -10.10
CA SER A 269 22.57 11.91 -11.09
C SER A 269 23.71 10.95 -10.68
N GLY A 270 23.59 10.33 -9.53
CA GLY A 270 24.64 9.45 -8.99
C GLY A 270 24.19 7.99 -8.96
N LEU A 271 24.39 7.26 -10.06
CA LEU A 271 24.18 5.80 -10.17
C LEU A 271 25.11 4.96 -9.27
N ALA A 272 25.62 5.51 -8.19
CA ALA A 272 26.32 4.75 -7.17
C ALA A 272 25.28 3.88 -6.43
N LYS A 273 25.15 2.62 -6.82
CA LYS A 273 24.17 1.64 -6.27
C LYS A 273 24.04 1.65 -4.74
N HIS A 274 25.12 1.98 -4.02
CA HIS A 274 25.10 2.05 -2.55
C HIS A 274 24.25 3.21 -1.98
N LYS A 275 23.98 4.28 -2.74
CA LYS A 275 23.12 5.38 -2.28
C LYS A 275 21.66 4.97 -2.18
N PHE A 276 21.24 4.05 -3.03
CA PHE A 276 19.86 3.56 -3.07
C PHE A 276 19.63 2.28 -2.29
N ALA A 277 20.63 1.85 -1.50
CA ALA A 277 20.56 0.58 -0.76
C ALA A 277 19.32 0.51 0.15
N ARG A 278 18.97 1.61 0.82
CA ARG A 278 17.79 1.66 1.69
C ARG A 278 16.48 1.51 0.90
N LEU A 279 16.35 2.19 -0.23
CA LEU A 279 15.20 2.07 -1.12
C LEU A 279 15.07 0.67 -1.70
N SER A 280 16.21 0.08 -2.14
CA SER A 280 16.24 -1.30 -2.61
C SER A 280 15.81 -2.29 -1.53
N SER A 281 16.32 -2.11 -0.29
CA SER A 281 15.95 -2.98 0.83
C SER A 281 14.45 -2.95 1.12
N TYR A 282 13.82 -1.77 1.12
CA TYR A 282 12.36 -1.68 1.30
C TYR A 282 11.60 -2.41 0.19
N ALA A 283 12.00 -2.23 -1.07
CA ALA A 283 11.38 -2.92 -2.19
C ALA A 283 11.54 -4.44 -2.06
N ASP A 284 12.76 -4.92 -1.79
CA ASP A 284 13.07 -6.36 -1.72
C ASP A 284 12.37 -7.02 -0.51
N ASP A 285 12.33 -6.36 0.66
CA ASP A 285 11.73 -6.92 1.88
C ASP A 285 10.20 -6.87 1.89
N THR A 286 9.57 -6.13 0.96
CA THR A 286 8.11 -6.01 0.86
C THR A 286 7.52 -6.60 -0.42
N GLY A 287 8.36 -7.12 -1.32
CA GLY A 287 7.91 -7.70 -2.59
C GLY A 287 7.62 -6.68 -3.69
N GLY A 288 7.92 -5.41 -3.46
CA GLY A 288 7.85 -4.37 -4.49
C GLY A 288 9.08 -4.33 -5.39
N ASP A 289 9.34 -3.17 -6.01
CA ASP A 289 10.46 -3.03 -6.94
C ASP A 289 11.11 -1.64 -6.86
N ILE A 290 12.35 -1.52 -7.34
CA ILE A 290 13.06 -0.25 -7.43
C ILE A 290 13.30 0.13 -8.89
N TYR A 291 13.00 1.38 -9.22
CA TYR A 291 13.17 1.97 -10.54
C TYR A 291 14.10 3.17 -10.47
N PHE A 292 14.82 3.41 -11.56
CA PHE A 292 15.80 4.48 -11.64
C PHE A 292 15.42 5.45 -12.75
N ALA A 293 15.25 6.72 -12.40
CA ALA A 293 14.93 7.75 -13.35
C ALA A 293 15.96 8.88 -13.34
N SER A 294 16.54 9.17 -14.50
CA SER A 294 17.47 10.27 -14.70
C SER A 294 16.87 11.41 -15.51
N THR A 295 15.67 11.24 -16.06
CA THR A 295 14.97 12.25 -16.87
C THR A 295 13.49 12.28 -16.55
N SER A 296 12.84 13.44 -16.76
CA SER A 296 11.40 13.60 -16.56
C SER A 296 10.58 12.59 -17.38
N ALA A 297 10.94 12.39 -18.66
CA ALA A 297 10.24 11.44 -19.52
C ALA A 297 10.38 9.98 -19.06
N ALA A 298 11.48 9.62 -18.40
CA ALA A 298 11.62 8.30 -17.76
C ALA A 298 10.72 8.19 -16.54
N MET A 299 10.65 9.22 -15.69
CA MET A 299 9.77 9.25 -14.51
C MET A 299 8.31 9.06 -14.89
N GLU A 300 7.83 9.80 -15.89
CA GLU A 300 6.44 9.70 -16.36
C GLU A 300 6.05 8.29 -16.78
N ARG A 301 6.91 7.59 -17.51
CA ARG A 301 6.67 6.20 -17.90
C ARG A 301 6.67 5.26 -16.70
N LEU A 302 7.60 5.48 -15.77
CA LEU A 302 7.75 4.61 -14.60
C LEU A 302 6.57 4.73 -13.62
N TYR A 303 5.95 5.89 -13.46
CA TYR A 303 4.74 6.02 -12.64
C TYR A 303 3.61 5.09 -13.13
N SER A 304 3.30 5.11 -14.43
CA SER A 304 2.30 4.22 -15.01
C SER A 304 2.70 2.75 -14.90
N GLN A 305 3.97 2.44 -15.15
CA GLN A 305 4.49 1.07 -15.05
C GLN A 305 4.38 0.52 -13.62
N ILE A 306 4.69 1.34 -12.60
CA ILE A 306 4.62 0.94 -11.19
C ILE A 306 3.18 0.62 -10.79
N THR A 307 2.23 1.50 -11.12
CA THR A 307 0.82 1.30 -10.78
C THR A 307 0.23 0.10 -11.51
N GLU A 308 0.58 -0.09 -12.77
CA GLU A 308 0.18 -1.24 -13.58
C GLU A 308 0.74 -2.55 -13.01
N GLN A 309 2.03 -2.57 -12.65
CA GLN A 309 2.64 -3.74 -12.00
C GLN A 309 1.95 -4.05 -10.68
N ALA A 310 1.78 -3.05 -9.81
CA ALA A 310 1.14 -3.25 -8.52
C ALA A 310 -0.30 -3.76 -8.65
N ARG A 311 -1.01 -3.40 -9.73
CA ARG A 311 -2.39 -3.85 -9.99
C ARG A 311 -2.46 -5.30 -10.45
N HIS A 312 -1.49 -5.75 -11.24
CA HIS A 312 -1.49 -7.05 -11.93
C HIS A 312 -0.54 -8.08 -11.29
N GLU A 313 -0.20 -7.93 -10.02
CA GLU A 313 0.52 -8.97 -9.27
C GLU A 313 -0.40 -10.18 -9.03
N TYR A 314 0.18 -11.38 -9.04
CA TYR A 314 -0.47 -12.57 -8.51
C TYR A 314 -0.68 -12.44 -7.00
N THR A 315 -1.82 -12.85 -6.52
CA THR A 315 -2.07 -13.00 -5.08
C THR A 315 -2.14 -14.48 -4.76
N LEU A 316 -1.17 -14.96 -4.02
CA LEU A 316 -1.15 -16.31 -3.47
C LEU A 316 -1.49 -16.24 -1.98
N ALA A 317 -2.28 -17.17 -1.48
CA ALA A 317 -2.46 -17.30 -0.06
C ALA A 317 -2.47 -18.76 0.37
N TYR A 318 -1.96 -19.01 1.58
CA TYR A 318 -1.92 -20.34 2.18
C TYR A 318 -2.11 -20.27 3.70
N VAL A 319 -2.59 -21.35 4.28
CA VAL A 319 -2.60 -21.55 5.73
C VAL A 319 -1.37 -22.36 6.12
N PRO A 320 -0.43 -21.80 6.92
CA PRO A 320 0.81 -22.48 7.29
C PRO A 320 0.57 -23.83 7.95
N ARG A 321 1.18 -24.89 7.42
CA ARG A 321 1.11 -26.26 7.93
C ARG A 321 2.52 -26.77 8.21
N GLY A 322 2.70 -27.39 9.38
CA GLY A 322 4.02 -27.99 9.73
C GLY A 322 5.09 -26.97 10.08
N THR A 323 4.75 -25.71 10.32
CA THR A 323 5.68 -24.65 10.69
C THR A 323 5.68 -24.41 12.20
N ASP A 324 6.81 -23.95 12.76
CA ASP A 324 6.92 -23.64 14.19
C ASP A 324 6.31 -22.28 14.51
N ARG A 325 5.16 -22.27 15.14
CA ARG A 325 4.42 -21.06 15.53
C ARG A 325 5.11 -20.22 16.61
N ASN A 326 6.17 -20.73 17.24
CA ASN A 326 6.92 -19.99 18.26
C ASN A 326 7.98 -19.08 17.65
N THR A 327 8.31 -19.29 16.37
CA THR A 327 9.23 -18.43 15.65
C THR A 327 8.51 -17.13 15.22
N PRO A 328 8.98 -15.95 15.65
CA PRO A 328 8.27 -14.70 15.38
C PRO A 328 8.28 -14.28 13.91
N TYR A 329 9.27 -14.74 13.14
CA TYR A 329 9.41 -14.45 11.70
C TYR A 329 9.62 -15.72 10.90
N HIS A 330 8.82 -15.94 9.88
CA HIS A 330 8.90 -17.06 8.95
C HIS A 330 9.42 -16.61 7.61
N LYS A 331 10.47 -17.29 7.14
CA LYS A 331 11.00 -17.06 5.80
C LYS A 331 10.14 -17.78 4.77
N VAL A 332 9.73 -17.07 3.72
CA VAL A 332 8.95 -17.64 2.61
C VAL A 332 9.72 -17.52 1.31
N GLU A 333 9.65 -18.56 0.49
CA GLU A 333 10.19 -18.61 -0.87
C GLU A 333 9.07 -19.04 -1.82
N VAL A 334 8.88 -18.29 -2.91
CA VAL A 334 7.99 -18.66 -3.99
C VAL A 334 8.82 -19.02 -5.22
N ARG A 335 8.56 -20.20 -5.78
CA ARG A 335 9.18 -20.66 -7.02
C ARG A 335 8.13 -20.79 -8.10
N VAL A 336 8.52 -20.49 -9.34
CA VAL A 336 7.69 -20.65 -10.52
C VAL A 336 8.34 -21.65 -11.46
N ASP A 337 7.58 -22.67 -11.86
CA ASP A 337 8.05 -23.72 -12.76
C ASP A 337 8.01 -23.29 -14.23
N ARG A 338 8.69 -22.18 -14.50
CA ARG A 338 8.89 -21.63 -15.86
C ARG A 338 10.32 -21.11 -15.99
N PRO A 339 11.11 -21.57 -16.97
CA PRO A 339 12.47 -21.07 -17.17
C PRO A 339 12.49 -19.63 -17.63
N GLY A 340 13.54 -18.89 -17.25
CA GLY A 340 13.78 -17.52 -17.72
C GLY A 340 12.90 -16.44 -17.06
N VAL A 341 12.21 -16.76 -15.95
CA VAL A 341 11.45 -15.79 -15.19
C VAL A 341 12.16 -15.41 -13.89
N THR A 342 11.88 -14.19 -13.43
CA THR A 342 12.28 -13.67 -12.13
C THR A 342 11.02 -13.49 -11.27
N VAL A 343 11.07 -14.03 -10.05
CA VAL A 343 9.96 -13.95 -9.09
C VAL A 343 10.32 -12.96 -8.00
N LYS A 344 9.43 -12.00 -7.74
CA LYS A 344 9.52 -11.08 -6.62
C LYS A 344 8.32 -11.24 -5.69
N THR A 345 8.61 -11.40 -4.42
CA THR A 345 7.64 -11.42 -3.32
C THR A 345 8.37 -11.05 -2.03
N ARG A 346 7.66 -10.77 -0.97
CA ARG A 346 8.30 -10.55 0.33
C ARG A 346 9.01 -11.82 0.82
N PRO A 347 10.17 -11.70 1.47
CA PRO A 347 10.97 -12.85 1.91
C PRO A 347 10.41 -13.59 3.12
N GLY A 348 9.33 -13.09 3.73
CA GLY A 348 8.73 -13.72 4.90
C GLY A 348 7.58 -12.92 5.51
N TYR A 349 7.13 -13.38 6.67
CA TYR A 349 6.06 -12.73 7.43
C TYR A 349 6.28 -12.88 8.94
N TYR A 350 5.68 -11.96 9.71
CA TYR A 350 5.65 -12.05 11.17
C TYR A 350 4.38 -12.77 11.64
N VAL A 351 4.55 -13.70 12.56
CA VAL A 351 3.41 -14.36 13.22
C VAL A 351 2.83 -13.38 14.22
N THR A 352 1.58 -12.98 14.02
CA THR A 352 0.86 -12.23 15.04
C THR A 352 0.52 -13.17 16.19
N PRO A 353 1.03 -12.94 17.43
CA PRO A 353 0.62 -13.75 18.57
C PRO A 353 -0.91 -13.73 18.70
N PRO A 354 -1.55 -14.85 19.08
CA PRO A 354 -2.97 -14.82 19.36
C PRO A 354 -3.25 -13.75 20.41
N ALA A 355 -4.24 -12.89 20.15
CA ALA A 355 -4.64 -11.85 21.08
C ALA A 355 -4.85 -12.49 22.46
N ALA A 356 -4.17 -11.97 23.47
CA ALA A 356 -4.35 -12.45 24.84
C ALA A 356 -5.86 -12.45 25.16
N PRO A 357 -6.39 -13.52 25.80
CA PRO A 357 -7.81 -13.55 26.14
C PRO A 357 -8.13 -12.30 26.97
N ALA A 358 -9.14 -11.56 26.53
CA ALA A 358 -9.60 -10.38 27.28
C ALA A 358 -9.78 -10.78 28.76
N ALA A 359 -9.07 -10.07 29.62
CA ALA A 359 -9.22 -10.29 31.06
C ALA A 359 -10.71 -10.19 31.39
N PRO A 360 -11.27 -11.12 32.18
CA PRO A 360 -12.66 -11.05 32.55
C PRO A 360 -12.90 -9.69 33.20
N SER A 361 -13.82 -8.93 32.66
CA SER A 361 -14.26 -7.65 33.22
C SER A 361 -14.70 -7.95 34.68
N GLY A 362 -13.86 -7.55 35.64
CA GLY A 362 -14.13 -7.74 37.06
C GLY A 362 -15.47 -7.12 37.37
N GLY A 363 -16.42 -7.97 37.72
CA GLY A 363 -17.71 -7.57 38.24
C GLY A 363 -17.48 -6.65 39.43
N GLY A 364 -17.94 -5.41 39.32
CA GLY A 364 -17.96 -4.48 40.43
C GLY A 364 -18.71 -5.12 41.59
N SER A 365 -17.99 -5.40 42.70
CA SER A 365 -18.59 -5.70 43.96
C SER A 365 -19.22 -4.42 44.50
N ASP A 366 -20.54 -4.36 44.48
CA ASP A 366 -21.30 -3.51 45.38
C ASP A 366 -20.85 -3.77 46.81
N LEU A 367 -20.24 -2.77 47.43
CA LEU A 367 -20.12 -2.70 48.87
C LEU A 367 -20.93 -1.47 49.33
N ARG A 368 -21.87 -1.81 50.20
CA ARG A 368 -22.77 -0.99 50.98
C ARG A 368 -22.12 0.21 51.68
#